data_89f8b31ec18c229d7e961986b2d878ee
#
_entry.id   89f8b31ec18c229d7e961986b2d878ee
#
_cell.length_a   1.000
_cell.length_b   1.000
_cell.length_c   1.000
_cell.angle_alpha   90.00
_cell.angle_beta   90.00
_cell.angle_gamma   90.00
#
_symmetry.space_group_name_H-M   'P 1'
#
loop_
_entity.id
_entity.type
_entity.pdbx_description
1 polymer ?
#
loop_
_entity_poly.entity_id
_entity_poly.type
_entity_poly.pdbx_seq_one_letter_code
_entity_poly.pdbx_strand_id
1 'polypeptide(L)'
;MAISSSKAFIASIILSLILVLHLVAADQMVNTNEGDSSYPTPTIDCGAACKARCQLSSRPNLCHRACGTCCARCKCVPPGTSGHLEVCPCYATMTTHHGRRKCP
;
A
#
# COMPACT_ATOMS: atom_id res chain seq x y z
N MET A 1 18.17 24.05 -51.09
CA MET A 1 18.76 22.86 -50.47
C MET A 1 19.05 23.03 -48.99
N ALA A 2 19.45 24.21 -48.56
CA ALA A 2 19.66 24.46 -47.11
C ALA A 2 18.37 24.31 -46.29
N ILE A 3 17.22 24.66 -46.84
CA ILE A 3 15.92 24.57 -46.21
C ILE A 3 15.54 23.11 -45.97
N SER A 4 15.80 22.23 -46.89
CA SER A 4 15.54 20.81 -46.79
C SER A 4 16.37 20.16 -45.66
N SER A 5 17.62 20.53 -45.55
CA SER A 5 18.53 20.05 -44.55
C SER A 5 18.09 20.50 -43.14
N SER A 6 17.67 21.77 -43.00
CA SER A 6 17.19 22.30 -41.72
C SER A 6 15.94 21.58 -41.26
N LYS A 7 15.03 21.29 -42.16
CA LYS A 7 13.80 20.56 -41.80
C LYS A 7 14.10 19.15 -41.32
N ALA A 8 15.07 18.48 -41.95
CA ALA A 8 15.48 17.15 -41.53
C ALA A 8 16.09 17.16 -40.12
N PHE A 9 16.93 18.15 -39.84
CA PHE A 9 17.52 18.29 -38.50
C PHE A 9 16.47 18.57 -37.46
N ILE A 10 15.52 19.46 -37.71
CA ILE A 10 14.46 19.82 -36.81
C ILE A 10 13.59 18.57 -36.49
N ALA A 11 13.24 17.82 -37.52
CA ALA A 11 12.46 16.59 -37.38
C ALA A 11 13.19 15.56 -36.48
N SER A 12 14.49 15.42 -36.71
CA SER A 12 15.32 14.50 -35.94
C SER A 12 15.38 14.93 -34.45
N ILE A 13 15.55 16.20 -34.18
CA ILE A 13 15.60 16.74 -32.81
C ILE A 13 14.26 16.54 -32.13
N ILE A 14 13.16 16.81 -32.78
CA ILE A 14 11.82 16.63 -32.23
C ILE A 14 11.59 15.16 -31.91
N LEU A 15 11.96 14.26 -32.78
CA LEU A 15 11.81 12.82 -32.53
C LEU A 15 12.62 12.37 -31.35
N SER A 16 13.86 12.83 -31.20
CA SER A 16 14.70 12.55 -30.01
C SER A 16 14.08 13.04 -28.75
N LEU A 17 13.55 14.25 -28.74
CA LEU A 17 12.90 14.83 -27.56
C LEU A 17 11.67 14.03 -27.14
N ILE A 18 10.87 13.58 -28.11
CA ILE A 18 9.69 12.76 -27.85
C ILE A 18 10.11 11.44 -27.23
N LEU A 19 11.13 10.79 -27.74
CA LEU A 19 11.63 9.53 -27.18
C LEU A 19 12.13 9.70 -25.75
N VAL A 20 12.88 10.76 -25.47
CA VAL A 20 13.38 11.04 -24.13
C VAL A 20 12.22 11.26 -23.16
N LEU A 21 11.20 12.00 -23.56
CA LEU A 21 10.03 12.22 -22.72
C LEU A 21 9.29 10.92 -22.41
N HIS A 22 9.17 10.04 -23.38
CA HIS A 22 8.54 8.73 -23.16
C HIS A 22 9.36 7.87 -22.19
N LEU A 23 10.67 7.87 -22.32
CA LEU A 23 11.55 7.12 -21.43
C LEU A 23 11.48 7.64 -20.00
N VAL A 24 11.46 8.96 -19.83
CA VAL A 24 11.34 9.56 -18.48
C VAL A 24 10.01 9.20 -17.85
N ALA A 25 8.92 9.24 -18.62
CA ALA A 25 7.61 8.86 -18.12
C ALA A 25 7.58 7.38 -17.72
N ALA A 26 8.21 6.51 -18.51
CA ALA A 26 8.30 5.08 -18.19
C ALA A 26 9.10 4.85 -16.90
N ASP A 27 10.20 5.57 -16.73
CA ASP A 27 11.01 5.47 -15.52
C ASP A 27 10.23 5.88 -14.28
N GLN A 28 9.45 6.94 -14.38
CA GLN A 28 8.62 7.38 -13.27
C GLN A 28 7.57 6.34 -12.89
N MET A 29 6.96 5.71 -13.87
CA MET A 29 5.99 4.65 -13.64
C MET A 29 6.67 3.43 -12.99
N VAL A 30 7.84 3.06 -13.46
CA VAL A 30 8.61 1.95 -12.91
C VAL A 30 9.00 2.25 -11.46
N ASN A 31 9.43 3.46 -11.16
CA ASN A 31 9.79 3.86 -9.81
C ASN A 31 8.60 3.75 -8.85
N THR A 32 7.42 4.13 -9.31
CA THR A 32 6.20 4.01 -8.50
C THR A 32 5.91 2.54 -8.20
N ASN A 33 6.03 1.69 -9.21
CA ASN A 33 5.83 0.25 -9.05
C ASN A 33 6.90 -0.36 -8.15
N GLU A 34 8.13 0.06 -8.29
CA GLU A 34 9.21 -0.40 -7.42
C GLU A 34 8.98 -0.01 -5.98
N GLY A 35 8.43 1.18 -5.74
CA GLY A 35 8.06 1.61 -4.41
C GLY A 35 7.04 0.67 -3.78
N ASP A 36 6.07 0.24 -4.55
CA ASP A 36 5.09 -0.73 -4.08
C ASP A 36 5.68 -2.13 -3.94
N SER A 37 6.61 -2.50 -4.80
CA SER A 37 7.21 -3.83 -4.82
C SER A 37 8.45 -3.94 -3.95
N SER A 38 8.89 -2.86 -3.31
CA SER A 38 10.07 -2.89 -2.46
C SER A 38 9.85 -3.71 -1.18
N TYR A 39 8.63 -4.13 -0.92
CA TYR A 39 8.28 -5.04 0.16
C TYR A 39 8.08 -6.44 -0.41
N PRO A 40 9.09 -7.29 -0.36
CA PRO A 40 9.00 -8.65 -0.91
C PRO A 40 8.07 -9.56 -0.12
N THR A 41 7.75 -9.22 1.12
CA THR A 41 6.80 -9.96 1.92
C THR A 41 5.43 -9.33 1.80
N PRO A 42 4.35 -10.11 1.64
CA PRO A 42 3.00 -9.57 1.67
C PRO A 42 2.69 -9.11 3.09
N THR A 43 3.23 -7.95 3.45
CA THR A 43 2.93 -7.35 4.74
C THR A 43 1.63 -6.59 4.61
N ILE A 44 0.69 -6.94 5.45
CA ILE A 44 -0.54 -6.19 5.58
C ILE A 44 -0.22 -4.77 6.09
N ASP A 45 -0.92 -3.78 5.57
CA ASP A 45 -0.85 -2.43 6.12
C ASP A 45 -1.74 -2.38 7.37
N CYS A 46 -1.11 -2.57 8.52
CA CYS A 46 -1.83 -2.59 9.79
C CYS A 46 -2.56 -1.29 10.10
N GLY A 47 -1.99 -0.15 9.70
CA GLY A 47 -2.63 1.14 9.90
C GLY A 47 -3.96 1.23 9.15
N ALA A 48 -3.96 0.90 7.87
CA ALA A 48 -5.16 0.94 7.04
C ALA A 48 -6.18 -0.12 7.47
N ALA A 49 -5.72 -1.35 7.74
CA ALA A 49 -6.59 -2.43 8.15
C ALA A 49 -7.26 -2.14 9.49
N CYS A 50 -6.52 -1.60 10.45
CA CYS A 50 -7.06 -1.25 11.76
C CYS A 50 -7.98 -0.04 11.70
N LYS A 51 -7.71 0.91 10.81
CA LYS A 51 -8.60 2.04 10.59
C LYS A 51 -9.99 1.55 10.16
N ALA A 52 -10.04 0.61 9.22
CA ALA A 52 -11.29 0.02 8.76
C ALA A 52 -11.96 -0.78 9.89
N ARG A 53 -11.18 -1.59 10.62
CA ARG A 53 -11.71 -2.42 11.70
C ARG A 53 -12.31 -1.58 12.82
N CYS A 54 -11.69 -0.43 13.13
CA CYS A 54 -12.09 0.44 14.24
C CYS A 54 -13.08 1.54 13.83
N GLN A 55 -13.60 1.50 12.61
CA GLN A 55 -14.42 2.57 12.04
C GLN A 55 -15.65 2.89 12.89
N LEU A 56 -16.29 1.88 13.47
CA LEU A 56 -17.47 2.04 14.30
C LEU A 56 -17.18 1.98 15.79
N SER A 57 -15.93 2.01 16.20
CA SER A 57 -15.56 1.92 17.59
C SER A 57 -15.90 3.20 18.33
N SER A 58 -16.44 3.07 19.54
CA SER A 58 -16.68 4.20 20.43
C SER A 58 -15.38 4.75 21.03
N ARG A 59 -14.30 3.96 20.98
CA ARG A 59 -12.98 4.36 21.47
C ARG A 59 -11.94 4.09 20.37
N PRO A 60 -11.91 4.93 19.33
CA PRO A 60 -11.08 4.64 18.17
C PRO A 60 -9.58 4.57 18.50
N ASN A 61 -9.07 5.40 19.39
CA ASN A 61 -7.65 5.39 19.73
C ASN A 61 -7.25 4.09 20.43
N LEU A 62 -8.08 3.61 21.34
CA LEU A 62 -7.85 2.34 22.02
C LEU A 62 -7.95 1.17 21.05
N CYS A 63 -8.96 1.21 20.19
CA CYS A 63 -9.17 0.19 19.16
C CYS A 63 -7.96 0.12 18.21
N HIS A 64 -7.46 1.26 17.73
CA HIS A 64 -6.30 1.32 16.85
C HIS A 64 -5.05 0.74 17.52
N ARG A 65 -4.84 1.04 18.78
CA ARG A 65 -3.68 0.54 19.53
C ARG A 65 -3.74 -0.97 19.68
N ALA A 66 -4.86 -1.48 20.12
CA ALA A 66 -5.06 -2.92 20.31
C ALA A 66 -4.99 -3.67 18.99
N CYS A 67 -5.68 -3.18 17.96
CA CYS A 67 -5.67 -3.76 16.64
C CYS A 67 -4.25 -3.76 16.05
N GLY A 68 -3.52 -2.66 16.20
CA GLY A 68 -2.15 -2.55 15.71
C GLY A 68 -1.22 -3.60 16.32
N THR A 69 -1.31 -3.82 17.62
CA THR A 69 -0.54 -4.87 18.30
C THR A 69 -0.89 -6.25 17.76
N CYS A 70 -2.17 -6.53 17.62
CA CYS A 70 -2.64 -7.80 17.10
C CYS A 70 -2.22 -8.02 15.66
N CYS A 71 -2.35 -7.00 14.82
CA CYS A 71 -1.96 -7.06 13.43
C CYS A 71 -0.45 -7.29 13.29
N ALA A 72 0.37 -6.61 14.12
CA ALA A 72 1.81 -6.78 14.07
C ALA A 72 2.22 -8.22 14.39
N ARG A 73 1.53 -8.86 15.32
CA ARG A 73 1.82 -10.25 15.71
C ARG A 73 1.24 -11.26 14.74
N CYS A 74 0.01 -11.04 14.31
CA CYS A 74 -0.73 -12.04 13.53
C CYS A 74 -0.61 -11.83 12.02
N LYS A 75 -0.16 -10.66 11.57
CA LYS A 75 -0.02 -10.33 10.15
C LYS A 75 -1.34 -10.37 9.40
N CYS A 76 -2.44 -10.21 10.11
CA CYS A 76 -3.77 -10.14 9.51
C CYS A 76 -4.74 -9.43 10.45
N VAL A 77 -5.83 -8.93 9.87
CA VAL A 77 -6.94 -8.31 10.61
C VAL A 77 -8.23 -8.83 9.96
N PRO A 78 -9.21 -9.30 10.75
CA PRO A 78 -10.48 -9.72 10.16
C PRO A 78 -11.15 -8.59 9.40
N PRO A 79 -11.80 -8.86 8.27
CA PRO A 79 -12.46 -7.82 7.50
C PRO A 79 -13.70 -7.29 8.22
N GLY A 80 -14.12 -6.08 7.84
CA GLY A 80 -15.26 -5.43 8.45
C GLY A 80 -14.95 -4.87 9.82
N THR A 81 -15.98 -4.48 10.56
CA THR A 81 -15.84 -3.82 11.85
C THR A 81 -16.02 -4.76 13.03
N SER A 82 -16.54 -5.95 12.80
CA SER A 82 -16.74 -6.97 13.84
C SER A 82 -16.87 -8.35 13.20
N GLY A 83 -16.64 -9.38 13.99
CA GLY A 83 -16.78 -10.75 13.52
C GLY A 83 -15.69 -11.15 12.52
N HIS A 84 -15.99 -12.11 11.65
CA HIS A 84 -15.10 -12.67 10.63
C HIS A 84 -13.77 -13.18 11.19
N LEU A 85 -13.81 -13.65 12.43
CA LEU A 85 -12.60 -14.06 13.16
C LEU A 85 -11.95 -15.32 12.56
N GLU A 86 -12.70 -16.10 11.82
CA GLU A 86 -12.21 -17.30 11.14
C GLU A 86 -11.17 -16.97 10.05
N VAL A 87 -11.19 -15.74 9.56
CA VAL A 87 -10.22 -15.30 8.54
C VAL A 87 -8.83 -15.10 9.15
N CYS A 88 -8.77 -14.79 10.44
CA CYS A 88 -7.52 -14.53 11.14
C CYS A 88 -7.56 -15.19 12.54
N PRO A 89 -7.38 -16.50 12.61
CA PRO A 89 -7.48 -17.22 13.90
C PRO A 89 -6.53 -16.70 14.98
N CYS A 90 -5.32 -16.28 14.60
CA CYS A 90 -4.36 -15.69 15.53
C CYS A 90 -4.95 -14.46 16.23
N TYR A 91 -5.57 -13.59 15.44
CA TYR A 91 -6.22 -12.38 15.95
C TYR A 91 -7.36 -12.72 16.91
N ALA A 92 -8.11 -13.76 16.61
CA ALA A 92 -9.24 -14.22 17.41
C ALA A 92 -8.82 -14.79 18.76
N THR A 93 -7.64 -15.40 18.82
CA THR A 93 -7.18 -16.12 20.01
C THR A 93 -6.28 -15.32 20.95
N MET A 94 -5.86 -14.13 20.55
CA MET A 94 -5.05 -13.27 21.42
C MET A 94 -5.87 -12.78 22.62
N THR A 95 -5.30 -12.93 23.80
CA THR A 95 -5.98 -12.57 25.05
C THR A 95 -5.14 -11.61 25.89
N THR A 96 -5.82 -10.89 26.77
CA THR A 96 -5.19 -10.05 27.79
C THR A 96 -4.76 -10.91 28.99
N HIS A 97 -4.13 -10.28 29.98
CA HIS A 97 -3.72 -10.95 31.20
C HIS A 97 -4.90 -11.57 31.97
N HIS A 98 -6.10 -11.06 31.76
CA HIS A 98 -7.30 -11.57 32.45
C HIS A 98 -8.07 -12.58 31.59
N GLY A 99 -7.47 -13.08 30.53
CA GLY A 99 -8.10 -14.04 29.65
C GLY A 99 -9.18 -13.49 28.75
N ARG A 100 -9.34 -12.18 28.66
CA ARG A 100 -10.30 -11.54 27.78
C ARG A 100 -9.69 -11.36 26.40
N ARG A 101 -10.53 -11.39 25.38
CA ARG A 101 -10.08 -11.19 24.01
C ARG A 101 -9.45 -9.79 23.88
N LYS A 102 -8.22 -9.75 23.38
CA LYS A 102 -7.42 -8.54 23.28
C LYS A 102 -7.77 -7.72 22.04
N CYS A 103 -8.05 -8.40 20.93
CA CYS A 103 -8.18 -7.76 19.63
C CYS A 103 -9.63 -7.36 19.36
N PRO A 104 -9.82 -6.12 18.90
CA PRO A 104 -11.17 -5.67 18.57
C PRO A 104 -11.65 -6.28 17.25
#